data_0ce0f8ceeaea2497ff16b83e4bf6ab97
#
_entry.id   0ce0f8ceeaea2497ff16b83e4bf6ab97
#
_cell.length_a   1.000
_cell.length_b   1.000
_cell.length_c   1.000
_cell.angle_alpha   90.00
_cell.angle_beta   90.00
_cell.angle_gamma   90.00
#
_symmetry.space_group_name_H-M   'P 1'
#
loop_
_entity.id
_entity.type
_entity.pdbx_description
1 polymer ?
#
loop_
_entity_poly.entity_id
_entity_poly.type
_entity_poly.pdbx_seq_one_letter_code
_entity_poly.pdbx_strand_id
1 'polypeptide(L)'
;LAAIYLTLDEYEQAADWLQQAEKNGARPAEVAMLRGMLLMRQKRHDDAIAQFSAAKAAEPALAPTADFQIAMAHASARRLEQARASLKAVITISPDSDMAEYARDYEKTFANVVKDHRTWRGTVFAGYLYDDNVFGKPRSEIAGIVFPKNRDNAFVGNFRLDYTPFLEGRKLFSAQYALNTSTYGQRSEYDQISNSISMTPGISLDSGALTAPITYSHYLLGQDPYMQQIATRPTWYLMLVPGHILQT
;
A
#
# COMPACT_ATOMS: atom_id res chain seq x y z
N LEU A 1 16.43 15.82 32.18
CA LEU A 1 14.98 15.80 32.47
C LEU A 1 14.15 15.60 31.20
N ALA A 2 14.32 16.39 30.13
CA ALA A 2 13.55 16.21 28.86
C ALA A 2 13.60 14.77 28.34
N ALA A 3 14.77 14.12 28.33
CA ALA A 3 14.91 12.73 27.90
C ALA A 3 14.10 11.74 28.76
N ILE A 4 13.99 11.99 30.08
CA ILE A 4 13.19 11.16 30.98
C ILE A 4 11.69 11.29 30.61
N TYR A 5 11.18 12.52 30.42
CA TYR A 5 9.80 12.75 30.03
C TYR A 5 9.45 12.14 28.65
N LEU A 6 10.43 12.12 27.73
CA LEU A 6 10.27 11.39 26.46
C LEU A 6 10.11 9.87 26.65
N THR A 7 10.79 9.27 27.63
CA THR A 7 10.65 7.83 27.91
C THR A 7 9.34 7.50 28.63
N LEU A 8 8.75 8.47 29.30
CA LEU A 8 7.45 8.34 29.98
C LEU A 8 6.26 8.73 29.07
N ASP A 9 6.53 9.07 27.81
CA ASP A 9 5.56 9.56 26.83
C ASP A 9 4.83 10.86 27.26
N GLU A 10 5.44 11.63 28.16
CA GLU A 10 4.95 12.91 28.66
C GLU A 10 5.47 14.06 27.76
N TYR A 11 4.88 14.20 26.57
CA TYR A 11 5.41 15.05 25.49
C TYR A 11 5.35 16.54 25.77
N GLU A 12 4.34 17.02 26.52
CA GLU A 12 4.21 18.44 26.89
C GLU A 12 5.33 18.84 27.85
N GLN A 13 5.57 18.04 28.91
CA GLN A 13 6.64 18.28 29.84
C GLN A 13 8.02 18.17 29.18
N ALA A 14 8.19 17.22 28.25
CA ALA A 14 9.43 17.13 27.48
C ALA A 14 9.68 18.40 26.65
N ALA A 15 8.65 18.95 26.00
CA ALA A 15 8.75 20.19 25.23
C ALA A 15 9.12 21.39 26.10
N ASP A 16 8.48 21.54 27.26
CA ASP A 16 8.75 22.62 28.21
C ASP A 16 10.20 22.56 28.72
N TRP A 17 10.69 21.38 29.09
CA TRP A 17 12.07 21.20 29.52
C TRP A 17 13.08 21.47 28.40
N LEU A 18 12.77 21.15 27.15
CA LEU A 18 13.63 21.49 26.00
C LEU A 18 13.69 23.01 25.80
N GLN A 19 12.56 23.71 25.94
CA GLN A 19 12.53 25.17 25.85
C GLN A 19 13.34 25.83 26.98
N GLN A 20 13.24 25.31 28.21
CA GLN A 20 14.02 25.80 29.34
C GLN A 20 15.53 25.53 29.17
N ALA A 21 15.89 24.33 28.67
CA ALA A 21 17.27 23.97 28.39
C ALA A 21 17.89 24.93 27.35
N GLU A 22 17.17 25.26 26.30
CA GLU A 22 17.59 26.21 25.27
C GLU A 22 17.83 27.61 25.86
N LYS A 23 16.89 28.11 26.69
CA LYS A 23 17.01 29.41 27.36
C LYS A 23 18.20 29.46 28.34
N ASN A 24 18.54 28.33 28.93
CA ASN A 24 19.68 28.20 29.90
C ASN A 24 21.00 27.88 29.19
N GLY A 25 21.08 28.00 27.86
CA GLY A 25 22.34 27.84 27.14
C GLY A 25 22.79 26.38 26.94
N ALA A 26 21.87 25.42 26.97
CA ALA A 26 22.21 24.04 26.62
C ALA A 26 22.75 23.92 25.19
N ARG A 27 23.56 22.90 24.93
CA ARG A 27 24.16 22.70 23.61
C ARG A 27 23.07 22.57 22.51
N PRO A 28 23.11 23.43 21.47
CA PRO A 28 22.06 23.45 20.45
C PRO A 28 21.86 22.09 19.75
N ALA A 29 22.95 21.35 19.52
CA ALA A 29 22.91 20.03 18.90
C ALA A 29 22.15 19.01 19.73
N GLU A 30 22.35 18.99 21.07
CA GLU A 30 21.62 18.08 21.96
C GLU A 30 20.15 18.42 22.06
N VAL A 31 19.84 19.73 22.14
CA VAL A 31 18.44 20.21 22.17
C VAL A 31 17.73 19.80 20.87
N ALA A 32 18.40 19.99 19.72
CA ALA A 32 17.84 19.59 18.42
C ALA A 32 17.64 18.08 18.30
N MET A 33 18.58 17.25 18.78
CA MET A 33 18.42 15.79 18.82
C MET A 33 17.20 15.37 19.64
N LEU A 34 17.06 15.87 20.86
CA LEU A 34 15.93 15.54 21.74
C LEU A 34 14.59 16.08 21.18
N ARG A 35 14.61 17.26 20.54
CA ARG A 35 13.43 17.82 19.88
C ARG A 35 13.02 16.96 18.67
N GLY A 36 13.98 16.47 17.89
CA GLY A 36 13.74 15.51 16.82
C GLY A 36 13.09 14.22 17.33
N MET A 37 13.59 13.66 18.45
CA MET A 37 12.99 12.48 19.07
C MET A 37 11.56 12.73 19.56
N LEU A 38 11.26 13.90 20.15
CA LEU A 38 9.93 14.30 20.55
C LEU A 38 8.99 14.33 19.34
N LEU A 39 9.43 14.96 18.25
CA LEU A 39 8.65 15.06 17.01
C LEU A 39 8.39 13.69 16.35
N MET A 40 9.36 12.76 16.48
CA MET A 40 9.15 11.37 16.06
C MET A 40 8.01 10.69 16.84
N ARG A 41 7.96 10.86 18.16
CA ARG A 41 6.86 10.33 19.01
C ARG A 41 5.50 10.96 18.63
N GLN A 42 5.51 12.21 18.24
CA GLN A 42 4.32 12.93 17.74
C GLN A 42 3.96 12.60 16.28
N LYS A 43 4.68 11.69 15.62
CA LYS A 43 4.53 11.31 14.20
C LYS A 43 4.76 12.48 13.21
N ARG A 44 5.44 13.52 13.65
CA ARG A 44 5.82 14.70 12.84
C ARG A 44 7.17 14.45 12.19
N HIS A 45 7.21 13.50 11.26
CA HIS A 45 8.45 12.96 10.71
C HIS A 45 9.29 13.99 9.97
N ASP A 46 8.68 14.89 9.18
CA ASP A 46 9.41 15.92 8.43
C ASP A 46 10.05 16.96 9.35
N ASP A 47 9.33 17.36 10.40
CA ASP A 47 9.88 18.27 11.41
C ASP A 47 11.02 17.61 12.21
N ALA A 48 10.88 16.30 12.50
CA ALA A 48 11.94 15.55 13.17
C ALA A 48 13.22 15.48 12.31
N ILE A 49 13.09 15.22 11.01
CA ILE A 49 14.22 15.22 10.06
C ILE A 49 14.92 16.58 10.05
N ALA A 50 14.16 17.69 10.06
CA ALA A 50 14.74 19.02 10.12
C ALA A 50 15.56 19.25 11.40
N GLN A 51 15.06 18.78 12.55
CA GLN A 51 15.78 18.89 13.83
C GLN A 51 17.03 18.02 13.87
N PHE A 52 16.99 16.77 13.41
CA PHE A 52 18.15 15.91 13.31
C PHE A 52 19.21 16.47 12.36
N SER A 53 18.78 17.07 11.24
CA SER A 53 19.67 17.76 10.30
C SER A 53 20.33 18.99 10.93
N ALA A 54 19.59 19.76 11.74
CA ALA A 54 20.14 20.88 12.49
C ALA A 54 21.16 20.41 13.55
N ALA A 55 20.89 19.30 14.26
CA ALA A 55 21.82 18.73 15.22
C ALA A 55 23.16 18.33 14.57
N LYS A 56 23.09 17.64 13.42
CA LYS A 56 24.26 17.25 12.62
C LYS A 56 25.06 18.45 12.12
N ALA A 57 24.38 19.53 11.73
CA ALA A 57 25.04 20.74 11.26
C ALA A 57 25.71 21.49 12.40
N ALA A 58 25.12 21.50 13.60
CA ALA A 58 25.68 22.15 14.78
C ALA A 58 26.86 21.37 15.38
N GLU A 59 26.84 20.04 15.32
CA GLU A 59 27.86 19.16 15.85
C GLU A 59 28.10 17.97 14.90
N PRO A 60 29.09 18.04 13.98
CA PRO A 60 29.35 16.99 12.99
C PRO A 60 29.68 15.62 13.59
N ALA A 61 30.15 15.55 14.82
CA ALA A 61 30.36 14.28 15.53
C ALA A 61 29.07 13.49 15.75
N LEU A 62 27.92 14.15 15.78
CA LEU A 62 26.61 13.52 15.88
C LEU A 62 26.07 13.02 14.51
N ALA A 63 26.80 13.22 13.40
CA ALA A 63 26.30 12.86 12.08
C ALA A 63 25.85 11.39 11.96
N PRO A 64 26.59 10.37 12.45
CA PRO A 64 26.13 8.99 12.35
C PRO A 64 24.80 8.76 13.09
N THR A 65 24.66 9.31 14.30
CA THR A 65 23.45 9.18 15.11
C THR A 65 22.29 9.94 14.50
N ALA A 66 22.52 11.17 14.01
CA ALA A 66 21.50 11.98 13.37
C ALA A 66 21.02 11.36 12.05
N ASP A 67 21.94 10.88 11.21
CA ASP A 67 21.58 10.22 9.94
C ASP A 67 20.82 8.91 10.18
N PHE A 68 21.14 8.17 11.23
CA PHE A 68 20.36 7.00 11.63
C PHE A 68 18.94 7.37 12.06
N GLN A 69 18.77 8.44 12.86
CA GLN A 69 17.45 8.92 13.25
C GLN A 69 16.65 9.48 12.06
N ILE A 70 17.32 10.16 11.12
CA ILE A 70 16.72 10.60 9.86
C ILE A 70 16.24 9.38 9.06
N ALA A 71 17.02 8.30 8.99
CA ALA A 71 16.61 7.07 8.34
C ALA A 71 15.35 6.48 8.98
N MET A 72 15.29 6.42 10.31
CA MET A 72 14.11 5.93 11.03
C MET A 72 12.88 6.84 10.81
N ALA A 73 13.08 8.15 10.73
CA ALA A 73 12.02 9.09 10.40
C ALA A 73 11.47 8.88 8.99
N HIS A 74 12.34 8.70 8.00
CA HIS A 74 11.94 8.33 6.64
C HIS A 74 11.21 6.99 6.59
N ALA A 75 11.71 5.96 7.28
CA ALA A 75 11.08 4.65 7.34
C ALA A 75 9.67 4.72 7.95
N SER A 76 9.52 5.47 9.06
CA SER A 76 8.23 5.70 9.71
C SER A 76 7.24 6.46 8.80
N ALA A 77 7.75 7.35 7.95
CA ALA A 77 6.99 8.03 6.91
C ALA A 77 6.77 7.19 5.63
N ARG A 78 7.16 5.90 5.64
CA ARG A 78 7.11 4.96 4.49
C ARG A 78 7.92 5.43 3.27
N ARG A 79 9.00 6.13 3.49
CA ARG A 79 9.93 6.62 2.46
C ARG A 79 11.18 5.75 2.47
N LEU A 80 11.04 4.47 2.07
CA LEU A 80 12.08 3.45 2.27
C LEU A 80 13.36 3.74 1.48
N GLU A 81 13.29 4.32 0.27
CA GLU A 81 14.49 4.67 -0.50
C GLU A 81 15.28 5.79 0.18
N GLN A 82 14.60 6.79 0.74
CA GLN A 82 15.24 7.87 1.49
C GLN A 82 15.83 7.35 2.81
N ALA A 83 15.12 6.44 3.49
CA ALA A 83 15.64 5.76 4.67
C ALA A 83 16.94 5.00 4.35
N ARG A 84 16.97 4.23 3.25
CA ARG A 84 18.15 3.50 2.79
C ARG A 84 19.31 4.43 2.45
N ALA A 85 19.04 5.56 1.80
CA ALA A 85 20.08 6.56 1.50
C ALA A 85 20.73 7.11 2.78
N SER A 86 19.93 7.42 3.81
CA SER A 86 20.43 7.88 5.11
C SER A 86 21.22 6.79 5.85
N LEU A 87 20.79 5.52 5.80
CA LEU A 87 21.55 4.40 6.39
C LEU A 87 22.89 4.19 5.69
N LYS A 88 22.95 4.33 4.37
CA LYS A 88 24.22 4.27 3.62
C LYS A 88 25.19 5.39 4.04
N ALA A 89 24.69 6.59 4.34
CA ALA A 89 25.50 7.68 4.86
C ALA A 89 26.13 7.30 6.21
N VAL A 90 25.36 6.69 7.13
CA VAL A 90 25.90 6.17 8.42
C VAL A 90 27.02 5.17 8.20
N ILE A 91 26.81 4.18 7.33
CA ILE A 91 27.80 3.15 7.00
C ILE A 91 29.09 3.76 6.41
N THR A 92 28.95 4.79 5.61
CA THR A 92 30.10 5.45 4.93
C THR A 92 30.92 6.30 5.90
N ILE A 93 30.26 6.99 6.86
CA ILE A 93 30.94 7.88 7.81
C ILE A 93 31.74 7.07 8.85
N SER A 94 31.18 5.96 9.34
CA SER A 94 31.78 5.18 10.43
C SER A 94 31.60 3.68 10.20
N PRO A 95 32.30 3.08 9.22
CA PRO A 95 32.04 1.72 8.73
C PRO A 95 32.23 0.61 9.78
N ASP A 96 33.10 0.82 10.76
CA ASP A 96 33.45 -0.16 11.77
C ASP A 96 32.72 0.07 13.12
N SER A 97 31.73 0.97 13.15
CA SER A 97 30.94 1.24 14.35
C SER A 97 29.77 0.27 14.50
N ASP A 98 29.35 0.03 15.75
CA ASP A 98 28.12 -0.71 16.05
C ASP A 98 26.90 -0.08 15.34
N MET A 99 26.87 1.25 15.22
CA MET A 99 25.84 1.98 14.49
C MET A 99 25.79 1.61 13.01
N ALA A 100 26.96 1.39 12.38
CA ALA A 100 27.01 0.96 10.98
C ALA A 100 26.56 -0.50 10.82
N GLU A 101 26.77 -1.36 11.81
CA GLU A 101 26.23 -2.73 11.80
C GLU A 101 24.70 -2.71 11.83
N TYR A 102 24.10 -1.97 12.77
CA TYR A 102 22.64 -1.77 12.77
C TYR A 102 22.13 -1.17 11.48
N ALA A 103 22.84 -0.16 10.93
CA ALA A 103 22.45 0.48 9.68
C ALA A 103 22.46 -0.51 8.49
N ARG A 104 23.41 -1.46 8.43
CA ARG A 104 23.44 -2.51 7.40
C ARG A 104 22.24 -3.45 7.50
N ASP A 105 21.85 -3.84 8.71
CA ASP A 105 20.72 -4.74 8.93
C ASP A 105 19.40 -4.09 8.53
N TYR A 106 19.20 -2.82 8.89
CA TYR A 106 18.02 -2.08 8.46
C TYR A 106 18.03 -1.82 6.94
N GLU A 107 19.18 -1.45 6.35
CA GLU A 107 19.29 -1.24 4.92
C GLU A 107 18.92 -2.51 4.13
N LYS A 108 19.44 -3.67 4.55
CA LYS A 108 19.10 -4.96 3.96
C LYS A 108 17.61 -5.28 4.11
N THR A 109 17.04 -5.02 5.27
CA THR A 109 15.61 -5.24 5.53
C THR A 109 14.76 -4.37 4.61
N PHE A 110 15.06 -3.08 4.50
CA PHE A 110 14.32 -2.17 3.63
C PHE A 110 14.52 -2.50 2.13
N ALA A 111 15.74 -2.90 1.75
CA ALA A 111 16.01 -3.36 0.39
C ALA A 111 15.16 -4.58 0.00
N ASN A 112 15.01 -5.54 0.93
CA ASN A 112 14.17 -6.72 0.70
C ASN A 112 12.69 -6.35 0.56
N VAL A 113 12.16 -5.46 1.40
CA VAL A 113 10.77 -4.98 1.29
C VAL A 113 10.50 -4.37 -0.08
N VAL A 114 11.42 -3.54 -0.59
CA VAL A 114 11.28 -2.93 -1.93
C VAL A 114 11.42 -3.97 -3.03
N LYS A 115 12.40 -4.89 -2.92
CA LYS A 115 12.67 -5.94 -3.92
C LYS A 115 11.54 -6.96 -4.02
N ASP A 116 10.98 -7.37 -2.89
CA ASP A 116 9.93 -8.40 -2.84
C ASP A 116 8.56 -7.85 -3.24
N HIS A 117 8.45 -6.54 -3.40
CA HIS A 117 7.21 -5.91 -3.88
C HIS A 117 7.00 -6.21 -5.36
N ARG A 118 5.99 -7.03 -5.65
CA ARG A 118 5.62 -7.36 -7.03
C ARG A 118 4.67 -6.31 -7.59
N THR A 119 5.22 -5.44 -8.42
CA THR A 119 4.44 -4.39 -9.10
C THR A 119 3.41 -4.95 -10.06
N TRP A 120 3.71 -6.08 -10.70
CA TRP A 120 2.84 -6.74 -11.66
C TRP A 120 2.51 -8.16 -11.22
N ARG A 121 1.24 -8.54 -11.39
CA ARG A 121 0.77 -9.92 -11.22
C ARG A 121 -0.18 -10.27 -12.34
N GLY A 122 0.15 -11.32 -13.09
CA GLY A 122 -0.72 -11.90 -14.12
C GLY A 122 -1.33 -13.21 -13.63
N THR A 123 -2.60 -13.43 -13.96
CA THR A 123 -3.30 -14.70 -13.75
C THR A 123 -4.02 -15.09 -15.01
N VAL A 124 -3.89 -16.35 -15.43
CA VAL A 124 -4.59 -16.93 -16.55
C VAL A 124 -5.29 -18.19 -16.08
N PHE A 125 -6.53 -18.31 -16.46
CA PHE A 125 -7.31 -19.52 -16.28
C PHE A 125 -7.94 -19.93 -17.62
N ALA A 126 -7.94 -21.22 -17.91
CA ALA A 126 -8.65 -21.80 -19.04
C ALA A 126 -9.37 -23.07 -18.58
N GLY A 127 -10.57 -23.26 -19.03
CA GLY A 127 -11.40 -24.38 -18.63
C GLY A 127 -12.40 -24.76 -19.71
N TYR A 128 -12.99 -25.93 -19.52
CA TYR A 128 -14.04 -26.45 -20.36
C TYR A 128 -15.28 -26.69 -19.51
N LEU A 129 -16.42 -26.17 -19.97
CA LEU A 129 -17.69 -26.23 -19.27
C LEU A 129 -18.69 -27.02 -20.12
N TYR A 130 -19.42 -27.94 -19.53
CA TYR A 130 -20.65 -28.48 -20.09
C TYR A 130 -21.82 -27.77 -19.42
N ASP A 131 -22.66 -27.10 -20.23
CA ASP A 131 -23.83 -26.37 -19.79
C ASP A 131 -25.11 -27.07 -20.32
N ASP A 132 -25.92 -27.55 -19.40
CA ASP A 132 -27.20 -28.21 -19.74
C ASP A 132 -28.37 -27.22 -19.81
N ASN A 133 -28.12 -25.93 -19.55
CA ASN A 133 -29.15 -24.89 -19.53
C ASN A 133 -28.67 -23.51 -20.03
N VAL A 134 -28.09 -23.47 -21.22
CA VAL A 134 -27.51 -22.26 -21.83
C VAL A 134 -28.51 -21.08 -21.85
N PHE A 135 -29.81 -21.34 -22.05
CA PHE A 135 -30.84 -20.28 -22.05
C PHE A 135 -31.35 -19.87 -20.67
N GLY A 136 -30.89 -20.51 -19.59
CA GLY A 136 -31.43 -20.22 -18.27
C GLY A 136 -32.94 -20.54 -18.14
N LYS A 137 -33.43 -21.54 -18.86
CA LYS A 137 -34.85 -21.92 -18.79
C LYS A 137 -35.23 -22.36 -17.37
N PRO A 138 -36.49 -22.10 -16.95
CA PRO A 138 -36.99 -22.63 -15.68
C PRO A 138 -36.92 -24.18 -15.67
N ARG A 139 -36.58 -24.76 -14.53
CA ARG A 139 -36.55 -26.23 -14.36
C ARG A 139 -37.96 -26.85 -14.39
N SER A 140 -38.99 -26.07 -14.09
CA SER A 140 -40.39 -26.47 -14.16
C SER A 140 -40.93 -26.25 -15.55
N GLU A 141 -41.62 -27.25 -16.10
CA GLU A 141 -42.33 -27.10 -17.37
C GLU A 141 -43.41 -26.03 -17.26
N ILE A 142 -43.41 -25.09 -18.23
CA ILE A 142 -44.48 -24.10 -18.36
C ILE A 142 -45.46 -24.66 -19.38
N ALA A 143 -46.71 -24.85 -18.99
CA ALA A 143 -47.74 -25.45 -19.85
C ALA A 143 -47.85 -24.71 -21.20
N GLY A 144 -47.74 -25.47 -22.28
CA GLY A 144 -47.84 -24.97 -23.65
C GLY A 144 -46.58 -24.35 -24.25
N ILE A 145 -45.44 -24.34 -23.50
CA ILE A 145 -44.16 -23.84 -24.01
C ILE A 145 -43.20 -24.99 -24.20
N VAL A 146 -42.80 -25.26 -25.44
CA VAL A 146 -41.75 -26.25 -25.77
C VAL A 146 -40.41 -25.52 -25.86
N PHE A 147 -39.51 -25.78 -24.95
CA PHE A 147 -38.14 -25.29 -25.01
C PHE A 147 -37.30 -26.22 -25.89
N PRO A 148 -36.48 -25.70 -26.81
CA PRO A 148 -35.55 -26.51 -27.59
C PRO A 148 -34.46 -27.12 -26.66
N LYS A 149 -33.74 -28.14 -27.16
CA LYS A 149 -32.57 -28.66 -26.48
C LYS A 149 -31.60 -27.52 -26.18
N ASN A 150 -31.22 -27.39 -24.92
CA ASN A 150 -30.57 -26.20 -24.37
C ASN A 150 -29.21 -26.51 -23.74
N ARG A 151 -28.52 -27.49 -24.26
CA ARG A 151 -27.21 -27.93 -23.77
C ARG A 151 -26.13 -27.65 -24.80
N ASP A 152 -24.99 -27.21 -24.35
CA ASP A 152 -23.81 -27.02 -25.17
C ASP A 152 -22.55 -27.12 -24.29
N ASN A 153 -21.41 -27.17 -24.94
CA ASN A 153 -20.10 -27.09 -24.31
C ASN A 153 -19.53 -25.71 -24.56
N ALA A 154 -18.85 -25.16 -23.55
CA ALA A 154 -18.17 -23.89 -23.68
C ALA A 154 -16.71 -24.00 -23.27
N PHE A 155 -15.86 -23.28 -23.97
CA PHE A 155 -14.53 -22.94 -23.51
C PHE A 155 -14.62 -21.68 -22.68
N VAL A 156 -14.09 -21.73 -21.45
CA VAL A 156 -14.07 -20.57 -20.54
C VAL A 156 -12.64 -20.14 -20.30
N GLY A 157 -12.42 -18.83 -20.38
CA GLY A 157 -11.12 -18.22 -20.15
C GLY A 157 -11.23 -17.03 -19.21
N ASN A 158 -10.21 -16.85 -18.40
CA ASN A 158 -10.01 -15.65 -17.60
C ASN A 158 -8.57 -15.21 -17.71
N PHE A 159 -8.36 -13.93 -17.97
CA PHE A 159 -7.08 -13.25 -17.89
C PHE A 159 -7.22 -12.06 -16.96
N ARG A 160 -6.31 -11.95 -16.01
CA ARG A 160 -6.25 -10.82 -15.09
C ARG A 160 -4.82 -10.31 -14.99
N LEU A 161 -4.67 -9.01 -15.09
CA LEU A 161 -3.42 -8.30 -14.90
C LEU A 161 -3.61 -7.23 -13.83
N ASP A 162 -2.89 -7.37 -12.72
CA ASP A 162 -2.85 -6.41 -11.62
C ASP A 162 -1.55 -5.60 -11.68
N TYR A 163 -1.68 -4.30 -11.49
CA TYR A 163 -0.59 -3.35 -11.33
C TYR A 163 -0.70 -2.67 -9.98
N THR A 164 0.30 -2.86 -9.12
CA THR A 164 0.35 -2.28 -7.77
C THR A 164 1.73 -1.67 -7.57
N PRO A 165 1.94 -0.39 -7.94
CA PRO A 165 3.23 0.26 -7.78
C PRO A 165 3.57 0.46 -6.31
N PHE A 166 4.86 0.39 -5.99
CA PHE A 166 5.34 0.83 -4.68
C PHE A 166 5.32 2.36 -4.64
N LEU A 167 4.44 2.94 -3.82
CA LEU A 167 4.34 4.37 -3.63
C LEU A 167 4.86 4.76 -2.25
N GLU A 168 5.66 5.80 -2.20
CA GLU A 168 6.15 6.35 -0.95
C GLU A 168 5.05 7.12 -0.19
N GLY A 169 5.16 7.14 1.13
CA GLY A 169 4.26 7.81 2.03
C GLY A 169 2.92 7.10 2.18
N ARG A 170 1.85 7.88 2.27
CA ARG A 170 0.50 7.37 2.55
C ARG A 170 -0.32 7.05 1.29
N LYS A 171 0.20 7.33 0.11
CA LYS A 171 -0.52 7.11 -1.15
C LYS A 171 -0.65 5.63 -1.45
N LEU A 172 -1.84 5.24 -1.90
CA LEU A 172 -2.13 3.89 -2.40
C LEU A 172 -2.66 4.01 -3.82
N PHE A 173 -2.24 3.11 -4.66
CA PHE A 173 -2.78 2.98 -6.01
C PHE A 173 -2.68 1.53 -6.46
N SER A 174 -3.74 1.05 -7.11
CA SER A 174 -3.67 -0.16 -7.92
C SER A 174 -4.50 0.02 -9.19
N ALA A 175 -4.11 -0.68 -10.22
CA ALA A 175 -4.90 -0.81 -11.43
C ALA A 175 -5.03 -2.29 -11.79
N GLN A 176 -6.17 -2.65 -12.38
CA GLN A 176 -6.48 -4.01 -12.76
C GLN A 176 -7.14 -4.01 -14.13
N TYR A 177 -6.72 -4.92 -14.98
CA TYR A 177 -7.46 -5.33 -16.17
C TYR A 177 -7.91 -6.78 -16.00
N ALA A 178 -9.15 -7.06 -16.34
CA ALA A 178 -9.68 -8.43 -16.39
C ALA A 178 -10.46 -8.66 -17.67
N LEU A 179 -10.17 -9.78 -18.31
CA LEU A 179 -10.90 -10.33 -19.44
C LEU A 179 -11.48 -11.67 -19.03
N ASN A 180 -12.80 -11.82 -19.21
CA ASN A 180 -13.46 -13.12 -19.08
C ASN A 180 -14.12 -13.46 -20.41
N THR A 181 -14.05 -14.72 -20.80
CA THR A 181 -14.71 -15.22 -22.00
C THR A 181 -15.35 -16.57 -21.72
N SER A 182 -16.51 -16.78 -22.35
CA SER A 182 -17.20 -18.05 -22.45
C SER A 182 -17.68 -18.22 -23.87
N THR A 183 -17.11 -19.16 -24.61
CA THR A 183 -17.38 -19.39 -26.03
C THR A 183 -18.01 -20.76 -26.20
N TYR A 184 -19.25 -20.80 -26.67
CA TYR A 184 -20.03 -22.01 -26.87
C TYR A 184 -19.74 -22.66 -28.21
N GLY A 185 -19.78 -23.99 -28.25
CA GLY A 185 -19.45 -24.74 -29.47
C GLY A 185 -20.50 -24.65 -30.59
N GLN A 186 -21.78 -24.58 -30.22
CA GLN A 186 -22.90 -24.57 -31.17
C GLN A 186 -23.81 -23.33 -31.06
N ARG A 187 -23.66 -22.59 -29.97
CA ARG A 187 -24.54 -21.51 -29.57
C ARG A 187 -23.80 -20.20 -29.40
N SER A 188 -23.13 -19.77 -30.46
CA SER A 188 -22.30 -18.54 -30.44
C SER A 188 -23.07 -17.27 -30.11
N GLU A 189 -24.43 -17.26 -30.28
CA GLU A 189 -25.30 -16.18 -29.85
C GLU A 189 -25.27 -15.94 -28.30
N TYR A 190 -24.80 -16.93 -27.55
CA TYR A 190 -24.60 -16.84 -26.06
C TYR A 190 -23.16 -16.69 -25.67
N ASP A 191 -22.23 -16.54 -26.59
CA ASP A 191 -20.86 -16.22 -26.29
C ASP A 191 -20.78 -14.96 -25.45
N GLN A 192 -20.02 -15.02 -24.38
CA GLN A 192 -19.86 -13.89 -23.48
C GLN A 192 -18.40 -13.45 -23.43
N ILE A 193 -18.18 -12.18 -23.59
CA ILE A 193 -16.89 -11.56 -23.39
C ILE A 193 -17.10 -10.36 -22.46
N SER A 194 -16.36 -10.31 -21.37
CA SER A 194 -16.34 -9.13 -20.51
C SER A 194 -14.93 -8.59 -20.35
N ASN A 195 -14.78 -7.31 -20.59
CA ASN A 195 -13.56 -6.57 -20.34
C ASN A 195 -13.81 -5.59 -19.21
N SER A 196 -12.92 -5.53 -18.23
CA SER A 196 -13.00 -4.52 -17.18
C SER A 196 -11.65 -3.91 -16.90
N ILE A 197 -11.65 -2.60 -16.68
CA ILE A 197 -10.50 -1.84 -16.20
C ILE A 197 -10.93 -1.18 -14.89
N SER A 198 -10.15 -1.40 -13.83
CA SER A 198 -10.35 -0.79 -12.53
C SER A 198 -9.12 0.01 -12.13
N MET A 199 -9.33 1.22 -11.62
CA MET A 199 -8.29 2.04 -11.00
C MET A 199 -8.71 2.35 -9.58
N THR A 200 -7.84 2.08 -8.63
CA THR A 200 -8.12 2.21 -7.20
C THR A 200 -7.13 3.16 -6.55
N PRO A 201 -7.36 4.47 -6.60
CA PRO A 201 -6.63 5.41 -5.76
C PRO A 201 -7.03 5.22 -4.30
N GLY A 202 -6.11 5.56 -3.40
CA GLY A 202 -6.36 5.46 -1.97
C GLY A 202 -5.34 6.17 -1.11
N ILE A 203 -5.60 6.18 0.18
CA ILE A 203 -4.71 6.71 1.20
C ILE A 203 -4.66 5.77 2.39
N SER A 204 -3.45 5.51 2.88
CA SER A 204 -3.22 4.78 4.13
C SER A 204 -3.37 5.73 5.30
N LEU A 205 -4.13 5.31 6.29
CA LEU A 205 -4.34 6.00 7.57
C LEU A 205 -3.61 5.24 8.68
N ASP A 206 -3.45 5.84 9.85
CA ASP A 206 -2.80 5.18 10.99
C ASP A 206 -3.54 3.91 11.44
N SER A 207 -4.87 3.93 11.34
CA SER A 207 -5.75 2.82 11.74
C SER A 207 -6.42 2.11 10.55
N GLY A 208 -5.91 2.26 9.32
CA GLY A 208 -6.54 1.61 8.19
C GLY A 208 -6.20 2.21 6.83
N ALA A 209 -7.17 2.18 5.91
CA ALA A 209 -7.01 2.75 4.58
C ALA A 209 -8.37 3.17 4.00
N LEU A 210 -8.38 4.24 3.24
CA LEU A 210 -9.50 4.66 2.41
C LEU A 210 -9.13 4.45 0.95
N THR A 211 -9.98 3.76 0.20
CA THR A 211 -9.82 3.54 -1.24
C THR A 211 -11.09 3.89 -2.00
N ALA A 212 -10.95 4.29 -3.26
CA ALA A 212 -12.08 4.63 -4.13
C ALA A 212 -11.89 3.98 -5.51
N PRO A 213 -12.18 2.67 -5.67
CA PRO A 213 -12.10 2.01 -6.96
C PRO A 213 -13.09 2.63 -7.95
N ILE A 214 -12.62 2.87 -9.18
CA ILE A 214 -13.41 3.27 -10.33
C ILE A 214 -13.21 2.17 -11.35
N THR A 215 -14.31 1.49 -11.71
CA THR A 215 -14.29 0.36 -12.65
C THR A 215 -15.17 0.67 -13.85
N TYR A 216 -14.59 0.56 -15.03
CA TYR A 216 -15.33 0.48 -16.28
C TYR A 216 -15.40 -0.97 -16.75
N SER A 217 -16.59 -1.43 -17.12
CA SER A 217 -16.81 -2.77 -17.66
C SER A 217 -17.59 -2.70 -18.96
N HIS A 218 -17.16 -3.50 -19.91
CA HIS A 218 -17.79 -3.67 -21.22
C HIS A 218 -18.10 -5.15 -21.45
N TYR A 219 -19.36 -5.44 -21.75
CA TYR A 219 -19.87 -6.79 -21.94
C TYR A 219 -20.34 -6.95 -23.38
N LEU A 220 -19.97 -8.05 -24.02
CA LEU A 220 -20.46 -8.51 -25.31
C LEU A 220 -21.26 -9.81 -25.12
N LEU A 221 -22.32 -9.97 -25.85
CA LEU A 221 -23.11 -11.18 -25.94
C LEU A 221 -23.31 -11.53 -27.43
N GLY A 222 -22.87 -12.72 -27.85
CA GLY A 222 -22.93 -13.12 -29.25
C GLY A 222 -22.15 -12.18 -30.17
N GLN A 223 -21.07 -11.55 -29.71
CA GLN A 223 -20.25 -10.53 -30.37
C GLN A 223 -20.87 -9.11 -30.43
N ASP A 224 -22.12 -8.93 -30.03
CA ASP A 224 -22.76 -7.62 -29.97
C ASP A 224 -22.55 -6.93 -28.62
N PRO A 225 -22.42 -5.59 -28.60
CA PRO A 225 -22.37 -4.85 -27.36
C PRO A 225 -23.66 -5.03 -26.56
N TYR A 226 -23.53 -5.64 -25.35
CA TYR A 226 -24.68 -5.93 -24.50
C TYR A 226 -24.86 -4.91 -23.38
N MET A 227 -23.77 -4.56 -22.70
CA MET A 227 -23.83 -3.63 -21.57
C MET A 227 -22.50 -2.91 -21.37
N GLN A 228 -22.59 -1.66 -20.97
CA GLN A 228 -21.45 -0.90 -20.47
C GLN A 228 -21.79 -0.38 -19.08
N GLN A 229 -20.82 -0.42 -18.17
CA GLN A 229 -21.02 0.00 -16.79
C GLN A 229 -19.82 0.77 -16.28
N ILE A 230 -20.07 1.86 -15.57
CA ILE A 230 -19.08 2.52 -14.72
C ILE A 230 -19.58 2.38 -13.29
N ALA A 231 -18.72 1.89 -12.41
CA ALA A 231 -19.02 1.71 -10.99
C ALA A 231 -17.90 2.30 -10.13
N THR A 232 -18.30 2.86 -9.01
CA THR A 232 -17.36 3.23 -7.94
C THR A 232 -17.91 2.71 -6.61
N ARG A 233 -16.99 2.24 -5.75
CA ARG A 233 -17.34 1.73 -4.43
C ARG A 233 -16.29 2.19 -3.42
N PRO A 234 -16.36 3.45 -2.95
CA PRO A 234 -15.47 3.90 -1.88
C PRO A 234 -15.53 2.92 -0.71
N THR A 235 -14.37 2.52 -0.23
CA THR A 235 -14.24 1.50 0.81
C THR A 235 -13.29 2.00 1.88
N TRP A 236 -13.72 1.92 3.12
CA TRP A 236 -12.90 2.19 4.28
C TRP A 236 -12.52 0.89 4.98
N TYR A 237 -11.24 0.64 5.08
CA TYR A 237 -10.68 -0.45 5.86
C TYR A 237 -10.23 0.11 7.20
N LEU A 238 -10.82 -0.37 8.29
CA LEU A 238 -10.46 0.02 9.65
C LEU A 238 -9.83 -1.17 10.37
N MET A 239 -8.62 -0.99 10.88
CA MET A 239 -7.96 -1.96 11.73
C MET A 239 -8.37 -1.70 13.18
N LEU A 240 -9.24 -2.54 13.74
CA LEU A 240 -9.75 -2.42 15.10
C LEU A 240 -8.72 -2.86 16.15
N VAL A 241 -8.05 -3.99 15.87
CA VAL A 241 -6.91 -4.54 16.62
C VAL A 241 -6.00 -5.27 15.63
N PRO A 242 -4.73 -5.55 15.97
CA PRO A 242 -3.85 -6.31 15.08
C PRO A 242 -4.51 -7.61 14.61
N GLY A 243 -4.63 -7.79 13.28
CA GLY A 243 -5.23 -8.96 12.66
C GLY A 243 -6.76 -8.90 12.42
N HIS A 244 -7.47 -7.89 12.90
CA HIS A 244 -8.91 -7.71 12.66
C HIS A 244 -9.19 -6.46 11.84
N ILE A 245 -9.74 -6.65 10.64
CA ILE A 245 -10.08 -5.57 9.71
C ILE A 245 -11.61 -5.52 9.55
N LEU A 246 -12.19 -4.34 9.77
CA LEU A 246 -13.55 -4.02 9.37
C LEU A 246 -13.51 -3.34 8.00
N GLN A 247 -14.31 -3.83 7.06
CA GLN A 247 -14.50 -3.23 5.74
C GLN A 247 -15.94 -2.73 5.63
N THR A 248 -16.10 -1.46 5.29
CA THR A 248 -17.41 -0.81 5.06
C THR A 248 -17.51 -0.25 3.66
#